data_aa0327e4e6740d5c4cbd049dcc94405f
#
_entry.id   aa0327e4e6740d5c4cbd049dcc94405f
#
_cell.length_a   1.000
_cell.length_b   1.000
_cell.length_c   1.000
_cell.angle_alpha   90.00
_cell.angle_beta   90.00
_cell.angle_gamma   90.00
#
_symmetry.space_group_name_H-M   'P 1'
#
loop_
_entity.id
_entity.type
_entity.pdbx_description
1 polymer ?
#
loop_
_entity_poly.entity_id
_entity_poly.type
_entity_poly.pdbx_seq_one_letter_code
_entity_poly.pdbx_strand_id
1 'polypeptide(L)'
;RELGIPTVFWNKEDPVHFADFLDTARLFDWVFTTEGECIDRYRSALGHDRVALLAFAAQPAIHNPMGRPSAENLRDIAFAGTYFAHKYPERREQMDMLLGGAMDVHEKYGMSLDIFARFQGVDPHYSYPPPLDGFVRGELSYQQVLSAYRSYRTFINVNSIPNSQTMCARRIFEITACGAVVVSSQTPAIDEYLGDAVVESRDRSESAAVFRALV
;
A
#
# COMPACT_ATOMS: atom_id res chain seq x y z
N ARG A 1 -32.70 9.74 5.85
CA ARG A 1 -33.39 9.61 7.14
C ARG A 1 -34.91 9.38 7.00
N GLU A 2 -35.53 9.97 5.99
CA GLU A 2 -36.97 9.78 5.72
C GLU A 2 -37.39 8.32 5.45
N LEU A 3 -36.50 7.52 4.92
CA LEU A 3 -36.73 6.11 4.58
C LEU A 3 -36.39 5.15 5.73
N GLY A 4 -35.87 5.62 6.86
CA GLY A 4 -35.45 4.77 7.98
C GLY A 4 -34.25 3.87 7.69
N ILE A 5 -33.53 4.11 6.58
CA ILE A 5 -32.34 3.35 6.19
C ILE A 5 -31.12 3.98 6.89
N PRO A 6 -30.35 3.21 7.67
CA PRO A 6 -29.15 3.72 8.30
C PRO A 6 -28.08 4.08 7.24
N THR A 7 -27.44 5.23 7.46
CA THR A 7 -26.37 5.73 6.59
C THR A 7 -25.02 5.42 7.21
N VAL A 8 -24.05 5.09 6.36
CA VAL A 8 -22.70 4.68 6.79
C VAL A 8 -21.64 5.52 6.08
N PHE A 9 -20.67 6.01 6.84
CA PHE A 9 -19.47 6.64 6.34
C PHE A 9 -18.25 5.79 6.70
N TRP A 10 -17.41 5.50 5.74
CA TRP A 10 -16.12 4.83 5.96
C TRP A 10 -14.99 5.76 5.57
N ASN A 11 -14.27 6.30 6.58
CA ASN A 11 -13.08 7.09 6.34
C ASN A 11 -11.87 6.19 6.12
N LYS A 12 -11.37 6.18 4.91
CA LYS A 12 -10.19 5.41 4.47
C LYS A 12 -8.90 6.21 4.52
N GLU A 13 -8.99 7.49 4.85
CA GLU A 13 -7.87 8.43 4.89
C GLU A 13 -7.43 8.75 6.33
N ASP A 14 -8.01 8.06 7.31
CA ASP A 14 -7.57 8.15 8.71
C ASP A 14 -6.18 7.54 8.89
N PRO A 15 -5.39 8.07 9.82
CA PRO A 15 -5.66 9.21 10.71
C PRO A 15 -5.32 10.58 10.09
N VAL A 16 -4.67 10.60 8.91
CA VAL A 16 -4.05 11.80 8.32
C VAL A 16 -5.09 12.89 8.03
N HIS A 17 -6.24 12.49 7.47
CA HIS A 17 -7.30 13.40 7.06
C HIS A 17 -8.53 13.35 7.98
N PHE A 18 -8.33 12.97 9.24
CA PHE A 18 -9.42 12.91 10.23
C PHE A 18 -10.21 14.22 10.31
N ALA A 19 -9.50 15.35 10.43
CA ALA A 19 -10.13 16.65 10.57
C ALA A 19 -10.90 17.07 9.31
N ASP A 20 -10.36 16.74 8.14
CA ASP A 20 -10.95 17.10 6.85
C ASP A 20 -12.29 16.42 6.60
N PHE A 21 -12.44 15.20 7.14
CA PHE A 21 -13.67 14.40 6.95
C PHE A 21 -14.62 14.40 8.15
N LEU A 22 -14.29 15.08 9.26
CA LEU A 22 -15.10 15.06 10.47
C LEU A 22 -16.52 15.63 10.25
N ASP A 23 -16.64 16.74 9.52
CA ASP A 23 -17.94 17.33 9.22
C ASP A 23 -18.78 16.43 8.31
N THR A 24 -18.15 15.72 7.40
CA THR A 24 -18.82 14.69 6.60
C THR A 24 -19.33 13.54 7.51
N ALA A 25 -18.47 13.05 8.40
CA ALA A 25 -18.83 11.97 9.33
C ALA A 25 -20.08 12.29 10.19
N ARG A 26 -20.28 13.57 10.58
CA ARG A 26 -21.46 14.05 11.33
C ARG A 26 -22.81 13.84 10.62
N LEU A 27 -22.79 13.66 9.31
CA LEU A 27 -24.00 13.49 8.50
C LEU A 27 -24.52 12.04 8.49
N PHE A 28 -23.72 11.09 8.99
CA PHE A 28 -24.01 9.66 8.91
C PHE A 28 -24.41 9.08 10.27
N ASP A 29 -25.14 7.98 10.23
CA ASP A 29 -25.58 7.27 11.43
C ASP A 29 -24.47 6.40 12.03
N TRP A 30 -23.62 5.82 11.18
CA TRP A 30 -22.47 5.00 11.55
C TRP A 30 -21.20 5.52 10.87
N VAL A 31 -20.10 5.47 11.61
CA VAL A 31 -18.77 5.81 11.09
C VAL A 31 -17.86 4.60 11.25
N PHE A 32 -17.20 4.23 10.16
CA PHE A 32 -16.10 3.27 10.16
C PHE A 32 -14.78 3.98 9.87
N THR A 33 -13.72 3.54 10.52
CA THR A 33 -12.37 4.04 10.35
C THR A 33 -11.40 2.90 10.07
N THR A 34 -10.32 3.14 9.33
CA THR A 34 -9.22 2.19 9.15
C THR A 34 -8.20 2.26 10.28
N GLU A 35 -8.32 3.27 11.16
CA GLU A 35 -7.36 3.55 12.24
C GLU A 35 -8.02 3.44 13.61
N GLY A 36 -7.59 2.46 14.41
CA GLY A 36 -8.17 2.19 15.73
C GLY A 36 -8.11 3.38 16.68
N GLU A 37 -7.03 4.15 16.65
CA GLU A 37 -6.88 5.34 17.49
C GLU A 37 -7.88 6.46 17.16
N CYS A 38 -8.47 6.43 15.97
CA CYS A 38 -9.51 7.39 15.59
C CYS A 38 -10.88 7.07 16.19
N ILE A 39 -11.13 5.86 16.72
CA ILE A 39 -12.45 5.47 17.25
C ILE A 39 -12.89 6.41 18.38
N ASP A 40 -12.06 6.60 19.39
CA ASP A 40 -12.42 7.45 20.53
C ASP A 40 -12.45 8.93 20.16
N ARG A 41 -11.65 9.35 19.19
CA ARG A 41 -11.71 10.70 18.61
C ARG A 41 -13.06 10.96 17.95
N TYR A 42 -13.55 10.01 17.13
CA TYR A 42 -14.88 10.10 16.52
C TYR A 42 -15.99 10.07 17.56
N ARG A 43 -15.96 9.13 18.51
CA ARG A 43 -16.97 9.05 19.59
C ARG A 43 -17.11 10.37 20.32
N SER A 44 -15.98 10.96 20.71
CA SER A 44 -15.96 12.26 21.40
C SER A 44 -16.51 13.39 20.53
N ALA A 45 -16.12 13.43 19.25
CA ALA A 45 -16.52 14.51 18.35
C ALA A 45 -17.97 14.41 17.84
N LEU A 46 -18.51 13.19 17.76
CA LEU A 46 -19.87 12.91 17.25
C LEU A 46 -20.90 12.78 18.38
N GLY A 47 -20.46 12.54 19.62
CA GLY A 47 -21.34 12.38 20.78
C GLY A 47 -22.15 11.07 20.79
N HIS A 48 -21.63 10.00 20.15
CA HIS A 48 -22.27 8.69 20.11
C HIS A 48 -21.24 7.56 19.85
N ASP A 49 -21.61 6.32 20.25
CA ASP A 49 -20.74 5.13 20.17
C ASP A 49 -20.86 4.35 18.86
N ARG A 50 -21.58 4.83 17.87
CA ARG A 50 -21.75 4.16 16.58
C ARG A 50 -20.53 4.40 15.67
N VAL A 51 -19.37 3.99 16.18
CA VAL A 51 -18.07 4.08 15.53
C VAL A 51 -17.36 2.76 15.70
N ALA A 52 -16.82 2.20 14.61
CA ALA A 52 -16.11 0.94 14.66
C ALA A 52 -14.92 0.90 13.66
N LEU A 53 -13.97 0.02 13.94
CA LEU A 53 -12.88 -0.30 13.04
C LEU A 53 -13.41 -1.09 11.84
N LEU A 54 -12.97 -0.71 10.64
CA LEU A 54 -13.16 -1.49 9.41
C LEU A 54 -11.87 -1.42 8.59
N ALA A 55 -11.07 -2.46 8.68
CA ALA A 55 -9.83 -2.58 7.92
C ALA A 55 -10.08 -2.68 6.41
N PHE A 56 -9.04 -2.42 5.62
CA PHE A 56 -9.06 -2.74 4.20
C PHE A 56 -9.17 -4.24 3.96
N ALA A 57 -9.67 -4.61 2.80
CA ALA A 57 -9.76 -5.98 2.35
C ALA A 57 -9.60 -6.10 0.84
N ALA A 58 -9.23 -7.27 0.37
CA ALA A 58 -9.30 -7.63 -1.03
C ALA A 58 -10.75 -7.98 -1.44
N GLN A 59 -11.11 -7.70 -2.69
CA GLN A 59 -12.36 -8.18 -3.29
C GLN A 59 -12.07 -9.48 -4.07
N PRO A 60 -12.46 -10.67 -3.58
CA PRO A 60 -12.04 -11.95 -4.16
C PRO A 60 -12.49 -12.16 -5.63
N ALA A 61 -13.59 -11.54 -6.05
CA ALA A 61 -14.03 -11.60 -7.44
C ALA A 61 -13.08 -10.89 -8.41
N ILE A 62 -12.24 -9.98 -7.92
CA ILE A 62 -11.31 -9.17 -8.71
C ILE A 62 -9.87 -9.51 -8.35
N HIS A 63 -9.56 -9.50 -7.04
CA HIS A 63 -8.24 -9.79 -6.51
C HIS A 63 -8.13 -11.29 -6.22
N ASN A 64 -7.62 -12.02 -7.18
CA ASN A 64 -7.42 -13.47 -7.12
C ASN A 64 -6.28 -13.86 -8.08
N PRO A 65 -5.69 -15.06 -7.94
CA PRO A 65 -4.58 -15.49 -8.78
C PRO A 65 -5.00 -16.01 -10.16
N MET A 66 -6.27 -15.95 -10.53
CA MET A 66 -6.76 -16.45 -11.82
C MET A 66 -6.10 -15.68 -12.97
N GLY A 67 -5.53 -16.42 -13.92
CA GLY A 67 -4.80 -15.84 -15.05
C GLY A 67 -3.40 -15.36 -14.70
N ARG A 68 -2.86 -15.69 -13.50
CA ARG A 68 -1.46 -15.48 -13.16
C ARG A 68 -0.58 -16.32 -14.10
N PRO A 69 0.45 -15.74 -14.72
CA PRO A 69 1.42 -16.49 -15.54
C PRO A 69 2.12 -17.58 -14.73
N SER A 70 2.66 -18.58 -15.43
CA SER A 70 3.55 -19.57 -14.80
C SER A 70 4.83 -18.91 -14.28
N ALA A 71 5.50 -19.57 -13.33
CA ALA A 71 6.62 -18.99 -12.60
C ALA A 71 7.74 -18.46 -13.50
N GLU A 72 8.06 -19.16 -14.60
CA GLU A 72 9.09 -18.77 -15.56
C GLU A 72 8.73 -17.50 -16.38
N ASN A 73 7.44 -17.16 -16.45
CA ASN A 73 6.93 -16.01 -17.19
C ASN A 73 6.64 -14.78 -16.28
N LEU A 74 6.89 -14.91 -14.99
CA LEU A 74 6.76 -13.79 -14.06
C LEU A 74 7.99 -12.88 -14.15
N ARG A 75 7.76 -11.57 -14.09
CA ARG A 75 8.80 -10.59 -13.80
C ARG A 75 9.13 -10.59 -12.31
N ASP A 76 10.26 -10.05 -11.91
CA ASP A 76 10.76 -10.25 -10.55
C ASP A 76 10.15 -9.26 -9.56
N ILE A 77 10.46 -7.97 -9.68
CA ILE A 77 10.15 -6.97 -8.65
C ILE A 77 9.36 -5.82 -9.25
N ALA A 78 8.28 -5.42 -8.61
CA ALA A 78 7.54 -4.21 -8.95
C ALA A 78 7.25 -3.32 -7.75
N PHE A 79 7.11 -2.04 -8.02
CA PHE A 79 6.55 -1.06 -7.11
C PHE A 79 5.52 -0.21 -7.85
N ALA A 80 4.37 0.03 -7.22
CA ALA A 80 3.37 0.95 -7.77
C ALA A 80 3.10 2.06 -6.74
N GLY A 81 3.54 3.26 -7.01
CA GLY A 81 3.37 4.36 -6.07
C GLY A 81 3.91 5.68 -6.57
N THR A 82 3.47 6.76 -5.94
CA THR A 82 3.94 8.11 -6.23
C THR A 82 5.12 8.46 -5.34
N TYR A 83 6.17 9.03 -5.92
CA TYR A 83 7.24 9.67 -5.17
C TYR A 83 6.80 11.06 -4.74
N PHE A 84 7.00 11.40 -3.46
CA PHE A 84 6.66 12.71 -2.91
C PHE A 84 7.95 13.42 -2.48
N ALA A 85 8.63 14.09 -3.42
CA ALA A 85 9.89 14.76 -3.15
C ALA A 85 9.80 15.88 -2.10
N HIS A 86 8.63 16.49 -1.96
CA HIS A 86 8.38 17.68 -1.13
C HIS A 86 7.71 17.39 0.23
N LYS A 87 7.23 16.17 0.47
CA LYS A 87 6.50 15.80 1.70
C LYS A 87 6.66 14.31 2.03
N TYR A 88 6.24 13.91 3.22
CA TYR A 88 6.28 12.53 3.73
C TYR A 88 7.69 11.92 3.74
N PRO A 89 8.64 12.50 4.52
CA PRO A 89 10.02 12.00 4.59
C PRO A 89 10.11 10.54 5.02
N GLU A 90 9.30 10.11 5.99
CA GLU A 90 9.27 8.73 6.49
C GLU A 90 8.90 7.72 5.39
N ARG A 91 8.06 8.16 4.45
CA ARG A 91 7.71 7.34 3.30
C ARG A 91 8.87 7.24 2.31
N ARG A 92 9.64 8.32 2.11
CA ARG A 92 10.84 8.30 1.26
C ARG A 92 11.92 7.39 1.84
N GLU A 93 12.16 7.44 3.14
CA GLU A 93 13.11 6.55 3.82
C GLU A 93 12.78 5.07 3.56
N GLN A 94 11.50 4.69 3.66
CA GLN A 94 11.05 3.34 3.31
C GLN A 94 11.28 3.03 1.82
N MET A 95 11.02 3.98 0.94
CA MET A 95 11.25 3.81 -0.50
C MET A 95 12.74 3.65 -0.80
N ASP A 96 13.59 4.48 -0.21
CA ASP A 96 15.04 4.42 -0.41
C ASP A 96 15.62 3.08 0.09
N MET A 97 15.11 2.58 1.20
CA MET A 97 15.46 1.28 1.75
C MET A 97 15.05 0.13 0.80
N LEU A 98 13.78 0.04 0.47
CA LEU A 98 13.21 -1.09 -0.28
C LEU A 98 13.61 -1.05 -1.77
N LEU A 99 13.47 0.09 -2.42
CA LEU A 99 13.88 0.25 -3.82
C LEU A 99 15.40 0.19 -3.97
N GLY A 100 16.14 0.69 -2.97
CA GLY A 100 17.60 0.53 -2.92
C GLY A 100 18.01 -0.94 -2.90
N GLY A 101 17.40 -1.77 -2.05
CA GLY A 101 17.62 -3.20 -2.03
C GLY A 101 17.23 -3.90 -3.35
N ALA A 102 16.12 -3.47 -3.97
CA ALA A 102 15.73 -3.98 -5.29
C ALA A 102 16.73 -3.60 -6.40
N MET A 103 17.30 -2.40 -6.35
CA MET A 103 18.37 -1.97 -7.27
C MET A 103 19.64 -2.80 -7.08
N ASP A 104 20.04 -3.07 -5.85
CA ASP A 104 21.23 -3.88 -5.56
C ASP A 104 21.15 -5.28 -6.20
N VAL A 105 19.96 -5.90 -6.12
CA VAL A 105 19.77 -7.22 -6.77
C VAL A 105 19.61 -7.11 -8.29
N HIS A 106 19.05 -6.02 -8.80
CA HIS A 106 19.03 -5.74 -10.22
C HIS A 106 20.47 -5.63 -10.80
N GLU A 107 21.31 -4.80 -10.18
CA GLU A 107 22.68 -4.57 -10.63
C GLU A 107 23.55 -5.84 -10.54
N LYS A 108 23.39 -6.59 -9.46
CA LYS A 108 24.23 -7.74 -9.18
C LYS A 108 23.79 -9.03 -9.88
N TYR A 109 22.49 -9.24 -10.05
CA TYR A 109 21.93 -10.52 -10.51
C TYR A 109 21.05 -10.38 -11.76
N GLY A 110 20.85 -9.17 -12.28
CA GLY A 110 20.02 -8.93 -13.46
C GLY A 110 18.51 -9.07 -13.22
N MET A 111 18.05 -9.05 -11.97
CA MET A 111 16.63 -9.14 -11.65
C MET A 111 15.86 -7.94 -12.23
N SER A 112 14.71 -8.19 -12.80
CA SER A 112 13.88 -7.11 -13.35
C SER A 112 13.26 -6.25 -12.23
N LEU A 113 13.34 -4.93 -12.39
CA LEU A 113 12.70 -3.95 -11.52
C LEU A 113 11.84 -3.01 -12.36
N ASP A 114 10.58 -2.86 -12.02
CA ASP A 114 9.69 -1.90 -12.66
C ASP A 114 8.96 -1.04 -11.60
N ILE A 115 8.96 0.27 -11.85
CA ILE A 115 8.26 1.25 -11.02
C ILE A 115 7.09 1.82 -11.82
N PHE A 116 5.89 1.71 -11.29
CA PHE A 116 4.70 2.31 -11.87
C PHE A 116 4.33 3.57 -11.10
N ALA A 117 4.45 4.72 -11.74
CA ALA A 117 4.27 6.01 -11.10
C ALA A 117 3.47 6.97 -11.97
N ARG A 118 2.59 7.72 -11.31
CA ARG A 118 1.92 8.87 -11.91
C ARG A 118 2.84 10.09 -11.87
N PHE A 119 2.65 10.99 -12.83
CA PHE A 119 3.30 12.30 -12.87
C PHE A 119 4.82 12.29 -13.09
N GLN A 120 5.44 11.14 -13.38
CA GLN A 120 6.86 11.11 -13.76
C GLN A 120 7.09 11.98 -15.00
N GLY A 121 8.01 12.94 -14.91
CA GLY A 121 8.32 13.87 -15.99
C GLY A 121 7.28 14.97 -16.23
N VAL A 122 6.18 14.99 -15.45
CA VAL A 122 5.13 16.03 -15.52
C VAL A 122 5.31 17.05 -14.41
N ASP A 123 5.54 16.58 -13.18
CA ASP A 123 5.74 17.43 -12.02
C ASP A 123 6.96 16.94 -11.22
N PRO A 124 8.00 17.78 -11.03
CA PRO A 124 9.19 17.43 -10.29
C PRO A 124 8.93 17.00 -8.84
N HIS A 125 7.85 17.49 -8.23
CA HIS A 125 7.47 17.11 -6.86
C HIS A 125 7.06 15.63 -6.73
N TYR A 126 6.71 14.99 -7.85
CA TYR A 126 6.26 13.59 -7.90
C TYR A 126 7.15 12.70 -8.74
N SER A 127 8.25 13.25 -9.27
CA SER A 127 9.20 12.52 -10.10
C SER A 127 10.23 11.77 -9.25
N TYR A 128 10.51 10.54 -9.64
CA TYR A 128 11.59 9.75 -9.04
C TYR A 128 12.94 10.35 -9.40
N PRO A 129 13.88 10.45 -8.43
CA PRO A 129 15.23 10.89 -8.71
C PRO A 129 16.05 9.80 -9.41
N PRO A 130 17.14 10.15 -10.13
CA PRO A 130 18.12 9.18 -10.57
C PRO A 130 18.72 8.39 -9.39
N PRO A 131 19.00 7.09 -9.57
CA PRO A 131 18.83 6.28 -10.79
C PRO A 131 17.44 5.61 -10.89
N LEU A 132 16.54 5.83 -9.94
CA LEU A 132 15.22 5.20 -9.88
C LEU A 132 14.31 5.58 -11.06
N ASP A 133 14.49 6.77 -11.62
CA ASP A 133 13.73 7.25 -12.78
C ASP A 133 13.89 6.34 -14.02
N GLY A 134 15.03 5.69 -14.18
CA GLY A 134 15.29 4.72 -15.24
C GLY A 134 14.41 3.45 -15.18
N PHE A 135 13.85 3.15 -14.03
CA PHE A 135 12.96 2.00 -13.80
C PHE A 135 11.48 2.35 -13.94
N VAL A 136 11.14 3.63 -14.12
CA VAL A 136 9.73 4.04 -14.21
C VAL A 136 9.14 3.68 -15.57
N ARG A 137 7.99 2.99 -15.54
CA ARG A 137 7.25 2.51 -16.73
C ARG A 137 5.96 3.31 -17.00
N GLY A 138 5.77 4.41 -16.28
CA GLY A 138 4.56 5.22 -16.37
C GLY A 138 3.47 4.81 -15.39
N GLU A 139 2.27 5.32 -15.61
CA GLU A 139 1.13 5.01 -14.75
C GLU A 139 0.36 3.76 -15.23
N LEU A 140 -0.38 3.16 -14.30
CA LEU A 140 -1.29 2.06 -14.58
C LEU A 140 -2.73 2.51 -14.32
N SER A 141 -3.64 2.19 -15.22
CA SER A 141 -5.07 2.21 -14.95
C SER A 141 -5.43 1.14 -13.90
N TYR A 142 -6.62 1.23 -13.30
CA TYR A 142 -7.04 0.24 -12.29
C TYR A 142 -7.03 -1.20 -12.83
N GLN A 143 -7.44 -1.41 -14.07
CA GLN A 143 -7.40 -2.74 -14.71
C GLN A 143 -5.96 -3.23 -14.93
N GLN A 144 -5.06 -2.34 -15.35
CA GLN A 144 -3.64 -2.68 -15.53
C GLN A 144 -2.95 -3.00 -14.20
N VAL A 145 -3.34 -2.32 -13.10
CA VAL A 145 -2.81 -2.63 -11.75
C VAL A 145 -3.12 -4.08 -11.37
N LEU A 146 -4.34 -4.56 -11.63
CA LEU A 146 -4.73 -5.95 -11.35
C LEU A 146 -3.90 -6.96 -12.16
N SER A 147 -3.64 -6.65 -13.43
CA SER A 147 -2.76 -7.46 -14.28
C SER A 147 -1.32 -7.44 -13.77
N ALA A 148 -0.82 -6.27 -13.34
CA ALA A 148 0.50 -6.14 -12.78
C ALA A 148 0.65 -6.98 -11.50
N TYR A 149 -0.31 -6.94 -10.57
CA TYR A 149 -0.28 -7.76 -9.35
C TYR A 149 -0.13 -9.27 -9.63
N ARG A 150 -0.59 -9.73 -10.78
CA ARG A 150 -0.45 -11.14 -11.20
C ARG A 150 0.84 -11.43 -11.97
N SER A 151 1.50 -10.41 -12.52
CA SER A 151 2.61 -10.57 -13.47
C SER A 151 3.99 -10.53 -12.82
N TYR A 152 4.08 -10.23 -11.53
CA TYR A 152 5.34 -10.15 -10.80
C TYR A 152 5.41 -11.18 -9.68
N ARG A 153 6.64 -11.61 -9.34
CA ARG A 153 6.93 -12.46 -8.20
C ARG A 153 6.70 -11.70 -6.91
N THR A 154 7.27 -10.49 -6.85
CA THR A 154 7.24 -9.65 -5.67
C THR A 154 6.76 -8.24 -5.98
N PHE A 155 6.04 -7.67 -5.02
CA PHE A 155 5.66 -6.26 -5.01
C PHE A 155 6.17 -5.57 -3.75
N ILE A 156 6.76 -4.40 -3.92
CA ILE A 156 7.17 -3.55 -2.81
C ILE A 156 5.97 -2.77 -2.27
N ASN A 157 5.88 -2.70 -0.95
CA ASN A 157 4.94 -1.83 -0.25
C ASN A 157 5.65 -0.89 0.71
N VAL A 158 5.14 0.33 0.81
CA VAL A 158 5.52 1.33 1.83
C VAL A 158 4.27 1.78 2.58
N ASN A 159 4.40 1.98 3.87
CA ASN A 159 3.31 2.34 4.76
C ASN A 159 3.28 3.83 5.03
N SER A 160 2.09 4.45 4.92
CA SER A 160 1.93 5.89 5.21
C SER A 160 1.93 6.18 6.71
N ILE A 161 1.53 5.20 7.52
CA ILE A 161 1.48 5.28 8.99
C ILE A 161 2.24 4.08 9.56
N PRO A 162 3.58 4.17 9.69
CA PRO A 162 4.41 3.00 10.02
C PRO A 162 4.15 2.43 11.42
N ASN A 163 3.64 3.21 12.36
CA ASN A 163 3.42 2.78 13.74
C ASN A 163 1.96 2.40 14.06
N SER A 164 1.07 2.39 13.06
CA SER A 164 -0.32 2.02 13.29
C SER A 164 -0.48 0.53 13.62
N GLN A 165 -1.37 0.26 14.59
CA GLN A 165 -1.76 -1.10 14.95
C GLN A 165 -2.81 -1.69 14.00
N THR A 166 -3.48 -0.86 13.20
CA THR A 166 -4.65 -1.27 12.43
C THR A 166 -4.68 -0.74 10.99
N MET A 167 -3.93 0.33 10.69
CA MET A 167 -3.91 0.93 9.35
C MET A 167 -2.66 0.50 8.59
N CYS A 168 -2.83 -0.27 7.55
CA CYS A 168 -1.81 -0.56 6.55
C CYS A 168 -2.34 -0.30 5.13
N ALA A 169 -1.45 -0.26 4.15
CA ALA A 169 -1.84 0.08 2.79
C ALA A 169 -2.80 -0.97 2.19
N ARG A 170 -3.94 -0.53 1.64
CA ARG A 170 -4.94 -1.39 0.99
C ARG A 170 -4.35 -2.38 -0.01
N ARG A 171 -3.34 -1.94 -0.77
CA ARG A 171 -2.70 -2.77 -1.80
C ARG A 171 -2.09 -4.06 -1.27
N ILE A 172 -1.70 -4.13 0.00
CA ILE A 172 -1.11 -5.34 0.59
C ILE A 172 -2.11 -6.49 0.48
N PHE A 173 -3.36 -6.26 0.86
CA PHE A 173 -4.44 -7.25 0.72
C PHE A 173 -4.69 -7.64 -0.74
N GLU A 174 -4.71 -6.65 -1.63
CA GLU A 174 -4.97 -6.85 -3.05
C GLU A 174 -3.86 -7.66 -3.74
N ILE A 175 -2.59 -7.32 -3.48
CA ILE A 175 -1.43 -7.98 -4.06
C ILE A 175 -1.34 -9.43 -3.57
N THR A 176 -1.44 -9.63 -2.25
CA THR A 176 -1.38 -10.96 -1.63
C THR A 176 -2.50 -11.86 -2.17
N ALA A 177 -3.72 -11.33 -2.28
CA ALA A 177 -4.84 -12.05 -2.88
C ALA A 177 -4.62 -12.42 -4.36
N CYS A 178 -3.84 -11.64 -5.11
CA CYS A 178 -3.46 -11.94 -6.48
C CYS A 178 -2.30 -12.94 -6.61
N GLY A 179 -1.70 -13.36 -5.50
CA GLY A 179 -0.67 -14.40 -5.43
C GLY A 179 0.77 -13.90 -5.62
N ALA A 180 1.02 -12.59 -5.60
CA ALA A 180 2.37 -12.06 -5.51
C ALA A 180 2.81 -11.92 -4.04
N VAL A 181 4.11 -12.08 -3.79
CA VAL A 181 4.69 -11.84 -2.46
C VAL A 181 4.83 -10.34 -2.25
N VAL A 182 4.37 -9.84 -1.12
CA VAL A 182 4.60 -8.45 -0.72
C VAL A 182 5.86 -8.36 0.12
N VAL A 183 6.76 -7.45 -0.26
CA VAL A 183 7.91 -7.04 0.56
C VAL A 183 7.65 -5.64 1.06
N SER A 184 7.58 -5.45 2.37
CA SER A 184 7.15 -4.20 3.01
C SER A 184 8.13 -3.71 4.06
N SER A 185 8.10 -2.41 4.34
CA SER A 185 8.60 -1.90 5.61
C SER A 185 7.73 -2.40 6.75
N GLN A 186 8.31 -2.52 7.94
CA GLN A 186 7.59 -3.01 9.13
C GLN A 186 6.44 -2.08 9.53
N THR A 187 5.35 -2.70 9.98
CA THR A 187 4.25 -2.03 10.68
C THR A 187 3.45 -3.05 11.49
N PRO A 188 3.04 -2.74 12.73
CA PRO A 188 2.25 -3.65 13.57
C PRO A 188 0.95 -4.13 12.90
N ALA A 189 0.35 -3.30 12.05
CA ALA A 189 -0.87 -3.66 11.32
C ALA A 189 -0.67 -4.83 10.34
N ILE A 190 0.53 -5.02 9.79
CA ILE A 190 0.84 -6.18 8.93
C ILE A 190 0.85 -7.45 9.76
N ASP A 191 1.51 -7.45 10.91
CA ASP A 191 1.54 -8.59 11.82
C ASP A 191 0.13 -9.00 12.25
N GLU A 192 -0.72 -8.03 12.57
CA GLU A 192 -2.10 -8.27 13.02
C GLU A 192 -2.98 -8.92 11.95
N TYR A 193 -2.90 -8.45 10.69
CA TYR A 193 -3.83 -8.87 9.64
C TYR A 193 -3.30 -9.97 8.71
N LEU A 194 -2.01 -10.03 8.49
CA LEU A 194 -1.42 -10.80 7.41
C LEU A 194 -0.29 -11.72 7.87
N GLY A 195 0.36 -11.41 9.00
CA GLY A 195 1.46 -12.22 9.54
C GLY A 195 2.45 -12.63 8.46
N ASP A 196 2.75 -13.92 8.38
CA ASP A 196 3.72 -14.52 7.45
C ASP A 196 3.36 -14.39 5.96
N ALA A 197 2.17 -13.86 5.62
CA ALA A 197 1.79 -13.64 4.22
C ALA A 197 2.49 -12.43 3.58
N VAL A 198 3.17 -11.61 4.38
CA VAL A 198 3.96 -10.46 3.95
C VAL A 198 5.38 -10.59 4.51
N VAL A 199 6.37 -10.32 3.69
CA VAL A 199 7.77 -10.32 4.13
C VAL A 199 8.15 -8.90 4.51
N GLU A 200 8.52 -8.67 5.75
CA GLU A 200 8.96 -7.38 6.23
C GLU A 200 10.48 -7.23 6.16
N SER A 201 10.95 -6.01 5.94
CA SER A 201 12.36 -5.66 5.92
C SER A 201 12.62 -4.37 6.69
N ARG A 202 13.80 -4.29 7.33
CA ARG A 202 14.21 -3.21 8.24
C ARG A 202 15.25 -2.29 7.65
N ASP A 203 16.01 -2.81 6.69
CA ASP A 203 17.09 -2.06 6.06
C ASP A 203 17.32 -2.51 4.60
N ARG A 204 18.16 -1.76 3.88
CA ARG A 204 18.48 -2.01 2.46
C ARG A 204 19.14 -3.37 2.24
N SER A 205 20.03 -3.80 3.13
CA SER A 205 20.75 -5.08 3.00
C SER A 205 19.80 -6.26 3.19
N GLU A 206 18.92 -6.16 4.20
CA GLU A 206 17.87 -7.17 4.43
C GLU A 206 16.89 -7.21 3.24
N SER A 207 16.49 -6.04 2.71
CA SER A 207 15.66 -5.97 1.50
C SER A 207 16.29 -6.69 0.33
N ALA A 208 17.57 -6.45 0.05
CA ALA A 208 18.30 -7.11 -1.01
C ALA A 208 18.39 -8.64 -0.79
N ALA A 209 18.62 -9.08 0.44
CA ALA A 209 18.66 -10.50 0.78
C ALA A 209 17.30 -11.17 0.57
N VAL A 210 16.22 -10.50 0.98
CA VAL A 210 14.83 -10.95 0.79
C VAL A 210 14.51 -11.09 -0.70
N PHE A 211 14.74 -10.06 -1.52
CA PHE A 211 14.48 -10.14 -2.96
C PHE A 211 15.25 -11.26 -3.62
N ARG A 212 16.53 -11.43 -3.26
CA ARG A 212 17.33 -12.53 -3.78
C ARG A 212 16.78 -13.90 -3.45
N ALA A 213 16.19 -14.07 -2.28
CA ALA A 213 15.64 -15.36 -1.83
C ALA A 213 14.28 -15.69 -2.46
N LEU A 214 13.53 -14.68 -2.90
CA LEU A 214 12.18 -14.82 -3.46
C LEU A 214 12.16 -14.99 -4.98
N VAL A 215 13.26 -14.77 -5.66
CA VAL A 215 13.42 -14.84 -7.12
C VAL A 215 14.43 -15.91 -7.51
#